data_f56b1de7fae4a5fb13dd2a718076b550
#
_entry.id   f56b1de7fae4a5fb13dd2a718076b550
#
_cell.length_a   1.000
_cell.length_b   1.000
_cell.length_c   1.000
_cell.angle_alpha   90.00
_cell.angle_beta   90.00
_cell.angle_gamma   90.00
#
_symmetry.space_group_name_H-M   'P 1'
#
loop_
_entity.id
_entity.type
_entity.pdbx_description
1 polymer ?
#
loop_
_entity_poly.entity_id
_entity_poly.type
_entity_poly.pdbx_seq_one_letter_code
_entity_poly.pdbx_strand_id
1 'polypeptide(L)'
;MIRRPPRSTPLYSSAASDVYKRQLMHIIGAKAVAFGEALQPEFTLYAQTIIDNAKTMAEEFLALGYDLISGGTDTHLLLLDLTSINIDGKTAEQVLGKAGITVNKNMIPFDQRSPFITSGIRLGTPAVTTRGMGKDEMRMIVSWIDTALKKNDDETALKRVKKDVHTLCSSFPVYDH
;
A
#
# COMPACT_ATOMS: atom_id res chain seq x y z
N MET A 1 -33.24 -46.40 -26.04
CA MET A 1 -32.52 -45.80 -24.87
C MET A 1 -32.64 -44.28 -24.95
N ILE A 2 -33.49 -43.68 -24.16
CA ILE A 2 -33.68 -42.22 -24.11
C ILE A 2 -32.57 -41.69 -23.25
N ARG A 3 -31.63 -40.94 -23.83
CA ARG A 3 -30.62 -40.20 -23.08
C ARG A 3 -31.31 -39.18 -22.18
N ARG A 4 -31.08 -39.27 -20.89
CA ARG A 4 -31.54 -38.26 -19.93
C ARG A 4 -30.93 -36.91 -20.37
N PRO A 5 -31.71 -35.82 -20.40
CA PRO A 5 -31.17 -34.51 -20.66
C PRO A 5 -30.11 -34.16 -19.60
N PRO A 6 -29.08 -33.42 -19.95
CA PRO A 6 -28.04 -33.00 -18.99
C PRO A 6 -28.72 -32.25 -17.84
N ARG A 7 -28.34 -32.58 -16.62
CA ARG A 7 -28.83 -31.91 -15.39
C ARG A 7 -28.30 -30.45 -15.37
N SER A 8 -28.97 -29.57 -16.09
CA SER A 8 -28.65 -28.13 -16.04
C SER A 8 -29.19 -27.46 -14.76
N THR A 9 -30.29 -27.97 -14.23
CA THR A 9 -30.96 -27.42 -13.05
C THR A 9 -30.16 -27.49 -11.76
N PRO A 10 -29.35 -28.54 -11.47
CA PRO A 10 -28.54 -28.55 -10.24
C PRO A 10 -27.43 -27.50 -10.23
N LEU A 11 -26.86 -27.19 -11.38
CA LEU A 11 -25.81 -26.16 -11.48
C LEU A 11 -26.38 -24.74 -11.28
N TYR A 12 -27.53 -24.44 -11.86
CA TYR A 12 -28.21 -23.15 -11.62
C TYR A 12 -28.77 -23.06 -10.20
N SER A 13 -29.34 -24.13 -9.67
CA SER A 13 -29.79 -24.22 -8.30
C SER A 13 -28.61 -24.14 -7.32
N SER A 14 -27.47 -24.71 -7.65
CA SER A 14 -26.23 -24.63 -6.88
C SER A 14 -25.62 -23.21 -6.92
N ALA A 15 -25.55 -22.55 -8.09
CA ALA A 15 -25.07 -21.20 -8.21
C ALA A 15 -26.00 -20.18 -7.53
N ALA A 16 -27.33 -20.32 -7.72
CA ALA A 16 -28.32 -19.50 -7.02
C ALA A 16 -28.32 -19.78 -5.51
N SER A 17 -28.10 -21.02 -5.10
CA SER A 17 -27.96 -21.41 -3.70
C SER A 17 -26.62 -20.94 -3.10
N ASP A 18 -25.55 -20.87 -3.89
CA ASP A 18 -24.27 -20.30 -3.47
C ASP A 18 -24.39 -18.78 -3.25
N VAL A 19 -25.07 -18.08 -4.15
CA VAL A 19 -25.29 -16.62 -4.01
C VAL A 19 -26.27 -16.32 -2.88
N TYR A 20 -27.27 -17.14 -2.61
CA TYR A 20 -28.34 -16.87 -1.65
C TYR A 20 -28.17 -17.59 -0.31
N LYS A 21 -27.68 -18.83 -0.29
CA LYS A 21 -27.58 -19.66 0.93
C LYS A 21 -26.18 -19.80 1.49
N ARG A 22 -25.13 -19.41 0.73
CA ARG A 22 -23.73 -19.43 1.17
C ARG A 22 -23.15 -18.05 1.36
N GLN A 23 -23.98 -17.01 1.39
CA GLN A 23 -23.52 -15.70 1.81
C GLN A 23 -23.20 -15.75 3.30
N LEU A 24 -21.97 -15.45 3.64
CA LEU A 24 -21.51 -15.37 5.02
C LEU A 24 -22.16 -14.13 5.64
N MET A 25 -23.25 -14.32 6.39
CA MET A 25 -24.06 -13.23 6.95
C MET A 25 -23.23 -12.26 7.81
N HIS A 26 -22.21 -12.76 8.49
CA HIS A 26 -21.29 -11.91 9.25
C HIS A 26 -20.46 -10.99 8.34
N ILE A 27 -20.09 -11.42 7.12
CA ILE A 27 -19.40 -10.55 6.14
C ILE A 27 -20.38 -9.51 5.58
N ILE A 28 -21.64 -9.87 5.36
CA ILE A 28 -22.67 -8.89 4.93
C ILE A 28 -22.87 -7.86 6.03
N GLY A 29 -22.97 -8.30 7.29
CA GLY A 29 -23.06 -7.42 8.44
C GLY A 29 -21.84 -6.49 8.55
N ALA A 30 -20.63 -7.02 8.41
CA ALA A 30 -19.42 -6.24 8.42
C ALA A 30 -19.37 -5.19 7.29
N LYS A 31 -19.79 -5.56 6.08
CA LYS A 31 -19.91 -4.59 4.96
C LYS A 31 -20.94 -3.50 5.25
N ALA A 32 -22.09 -3.85 5.84
CA ALA A 32 -23.11 -2.87 6.18
C ALA A 32 -22.59 -1.85 7.20
N VAL A 33 -21.83 -2.30 8.22
CA VAL A 33 -21.18 -1.41 9.18
C VAL A 33 -20.15 -0.52 8.48
N ALA A 34 -19.25 -1.10 7.70
CA ALA A 34 -18.21 -0.37 6.98
C ALA A 34 -18.79 0.69 6.02
N PHE A 35 -19.89 0.38 5.32
CA PHE A 35 -20.58 1.37 4.48
C PHE A 35 -21.30 2.43 5.32
N GLY A 36 -21.86 2.06 6.48
CA GLY A 36 -22.44 3.01 7.42
C GLY A 36 -21.40 4.00 7.94
N GLU A 37 -20.21 3.54 8.30
CA GLU A 37 -19.07 4.37 8.69
C GLU A 37 -18.61 5.27 7.52
N ALA A 38 -18.53 4.73 6.30
CA ALA A 38 -18.13 5.49 5.11
C ALA A 38 -19.10 6.62 4.72
N LEU A 39 -20.34 6.59 5.20
CA LEU A 39 -21.32 7.66 5.00
C LEU A 39 -21.19 8.79 6.03
N GLN A 40 -20.37 8.62 7.06
CA GLN A 40 -20.19 9.64 8.09
C GLN A 40 -19.21 10.73 7.64
N PRO A 41 -19.37 11.98 8.14
CA PRO A 41 -18.46 13.09 7.83
C PRO A 41 -17.00 12.78 8.18
N GLU A 42 -16.76 12.02 9.22
CA GLU A 42 -15.44 11.62 9.70
C GLU A 42 -14.67 10.82 8.65
N PHE A 43 -15.37 10.01 7.85
CA PHE A 43 -14.74 9.28 6.74
C PHE A 43 -14.24 10.20 5.64
N THR A 44 -14.94 11.31 5.40
CA THR A 44 -14.48 12.34 4.44
C THR A 44 -13.18 12.98 4.91
N LEU A 45 -13.07 13.30 6.20
CA LEU A 45 -11.84 13.83 6.80
C LEU A 45 -10.70 12.82 6.72
N TYR A 46 -10.98 11.56 7.04
CA TYR A 46 -10.02 10.46 6.91
C TYR A 46 -9.51 10.32 5.47
N ALA A 47 -10.40 10.29 4.48
CA ALA A 47 -10.04 10.20 3.07
C ALA A 47 -9.20 11.40 2.61
N GLN A 48 -9.54 12.61 3.06
CA GLN A 48 -8.75 13.80 2.78
C GLN A 48 -7.35 13.72 3.40
N THR A 49 -7.25 13.24 4.65
CA THR A 49 -5.97 13.06 5.33
C THR A 49 -5.07 12.06 4.58
N ILE A 50 -5.64 10.98 4.03
CA ILE A 50 -4.90 10.03 3.18
C ILE A 50 -4.27 10.74 1.98
N ILE A 51 -5.03 11.58 1.28
CA ILE A 51 -4.57 12.32 0.10
C ILE A 51 -3.51 13.35 0.51
N ASP A 52 -3.73 14.08 1.60
CA ASP A 52 -2.79 15.08 2.11
C ASP A 52 -1.46 14.44 2.52
N ASN A 53 -1.50 13.30 3.17
CA ASN A 53 -0.31 12.51 3.52
C ASN A 53 0.43 12.05 2.25
N ALA A 54 -0.28 11.58 1.24
CA ALA A 54 0.32 11.18 -0.03
C ALA A 54 0.97 12.36 -0.75
N LYS A 55 0.33 13.52 -0.79
CA LYS A 55 0.91 14.75 -1.36
C LYS A 55 2.16 15.17 -0.61
N THR A 56 2.14 15.15 0.73
CA THR A 56 3.33 15.46 1.54
C THR A 56 4.48 14.51 1.22
N MET A 57 4.23 13.20 1.13
CA MET A 57 5.28 12.26 0.73
C MET A 57 5.80 12.54 -0.68
N ALA A 58 4.93 12.91 -1.63
CA ALA A 58 5.32 13.24 -2.99
C ALA A 58 6.24 14.48 -3.03
N GLU A 59 5.85 15.53 -2.33
CA GLU A 59 6.63 16.77 -2.23
C GLU A 59 8.03 16.52 -1.63
N GLU A 60 8.11 15.73 -0.57
CA GLU A 60 9.38 15.38 0.07
C GLU A 60 10.28 14.53 -0.85
N PHE A 61 9.73 13.54 -1.57
CA PHE A 61 10.50 12.77 -2.54
C PHE A 61 11.02 13.65 -3.69
N LEU A 62 10.19 14.53 -4.23
CA LEU A 62 10.60 15.48 -5.26
C LEU A 62 11.72 16.43 -4.77
N ALA A 63 11.61 16.92 -3.53
CA ALA A 63 12.63 17.76 -2.91
C ALA A 63 13.98 17.03 -2.73
N LEU A 64 13.95 15.70 -2.53
CA LEU A 64 15.14 14.84 -2.47
C LEU A 64 15.70 14.45 -3.84
N GLY A 65 15.03 14.86 -4.93
CA GLY A 65 15.47 14.62 -6.31
C GLY A 65 15.02 13.26 -6.87
N TYR A 66 14.02 12.63 -6.28
CA TYR A 66 13.42 11.42 -6.84
C TYR A 66 12.42 11.77 -7.95
N ASP A 67 12.29 10.86 -8.91
CA ASP A 67 11.31 10.96 -9.97
C ASP A 67 10.02 10.26 -9.56
N LEU A 68 8.90 10.98 -9.60
CA LEU A 68 7.56 10.44 -9.41
C LEU A 68 6.84 10.33 -10.75
N ILE A 69 6.25 9.17 -11.02
CA ILE A 69 5.38 9.02 -12.19
C ILE A 69 4.22 10.00 -12.06
N SER A 70 3.92 10.72 -13.13
CA SER A 70 2.95 11.84 -13.19
C SER A 70 3.37 13.10 -12.41
N GLY A 71 4.62 13.19 -11.94
CA GLY A 71 5.11 14.36 -11.20
C GLY A 71 4.49 14.57 -9.82
N GLY A 72 3.77 13.56 -9.29
CA GLY A 72 3.10 13.64 -7.98
C GLY A 72 1.92 12.67 -7.88
N THR A 73 0.96 12.99 -7.02
CA THR A 73 -0.25 12.17 -6.85
C THR A 73 -1.47 12.99 -6.45
N ASP A 74 -2.63 12.59 -6.99
CA ASP A 74 -3.96 13.06 -6.56
C ASP A 74 -4.73 11.96 -5.81
N THR A 75 -4.08 10.82 -5.55
CA THR A 75 -4.68 9.67 -4.89
C THR A 75 -3.88 9.29 -3.63
N HIS A 76 -4.14 8.12 -3.12
CA HIS A 76 -3.46 7.53 -1.96
C HIS A 76 -2.16 6.80 -2.31
N LEU A 77 -1.81 6.70 -3.60
CA LEU A 77 -0.68 5.93 -4.11
C LEU A 77 0.36 6.84 -4.74
N LEU A 78 1.63 6.49 -4.53
CA LEU A 78 2.78 7.06 -5.24
C LEU A 78 3.50 5.94 -5.98
N LEU A 79 3.95 6.23 -7.19
CA LEU A 79 4.84 5.38 -7.96
C LEU A 79 6.18 6.10 -8.15
N LEU A 80 7.19 5.61 -7.46
CA LEU A 80 8.54 6.17 -7.45
C LEU A 80 9.38 5.46 -8.51
N ASP A 81 10.00 6.24 -9.40
CA ASP A 81 10.99 5.75 -10.33
C ASP A 81 12.38 5.77 -9.66
N LEU A 82 13.05 4.62 -9.65
CA LEU A 82 14.36 4.47 -9.02
C LEU A 82 15.50 4.45 -10.05
N THR A 83 15.19 4.71 -11.32
CA THR A 83 16.19 4.67 -12.40
C THR A 83 17.29 5.72 -12.18
N SER A 84 16.91 6.92 -11.72
CA SER A 84 17.85 8.03 -11.46
C SER A 84 18.88 7.71 -10.36
N ILE A 85 18.53 6.88 -9.39
CA ILE A 85 19.43 6.44 -8.31
C ILE A 85 20.09 5.07 -8.59
N ASN A 86 19.86 4.51 -9.78
CA ASN A 86 20.44 3.25 -10.24
C ASN A 86 20.16 2.03 -9.34
N ILE A 87 18.98 2.01 -8.70
CA ILE A 87 18.48 0.87 -7.92
C ILE A 87 17.32 0.24 -8.67
N ASP A 88 17.20 -1.07 -8.65
CA ASP A 88 16.01 -1.75 -9.17
C ASP A 88 14.95 -1.94 -8.08
N GLY A 89 13.69 -2.13 -8.53
CA GLY A 89 12.54 -2.25 -7.62
C GLY A 89 12.64 -3.47 -6.69
N LYS A 90 13.23 -4.58 -7.15
CA LYS A 90 13.43 -5.78 -6.34
C LYS A 90 14.43 -5.53 -5.21
N THR A 91 15.55 -4.90 -5.52
CA THR A 91 16.56 -4.51 -4.51
C THR A 91 15.96 -3.52 -3.51
N ALA A 92 15.23 -2.51 -3.98
CA ALA A 92 14.57 -1.54 -3.11
C ALA A 92 13.55 -2.21 -2.17
N GLU A 93 12.71 -3.11 -2.68
CA GLU A 93 11.76 -3.88 -1.87
C GLU A 93 12.45 -4.69 -0.77
N GLN A 94 13.56 -5.35 -1.10
CA GLN A 94 14.34 -6.14 -0.14
C GLN A 94 15.03 -5.28 0.93
N VAL A 95 15.64 -4.18 0.52
CA VAL A 95 16.35 -3.26 1.42
C VAL A 95 15.37 -2.59 2.37
N LEU A 96 14.27 -2.06 1.86
CA LEU A 96 13.22 -1.43 2.68
C LEU A 96 12.56 -2.45 3.61
N GLY A 97 12.35 -3.69 3.15
CA GLY A 97 11.88 -4.78 4.01
C GLY A 97 12.81 -5.07 5.19
N LYS A 98 14.15 -5.06 4.98
CA LYS A 98 15.15 -5.17 6.06
C LYS A 98 15.05 -4.01 7.04
N ALA A 99 14.76 -2.81 6.55
CA ALA A 99 14.54 -1.60 7.35
C ALA A 99 13.16 -1.54 8.04
N GLY A 100 12.30 -2.55 7.85
CA GLY A 100 10.96 -2.60 8.46
C GLY A 100 9.91 -1.78 7.71
N ILE A 101 10.18 -1.36 6.48
CA ILE A 101 9.25 -0.61 5.63
C ILE A 101 8.79 -1.52 4.49
N THR A 102 7.51 -1.84 4.46
CA THR A 102 6.92 -2.70 3.42
C THR A 102 6.49 -1.87 2.23
N VAL A 103 7.03 -2.20 1.07
CA VAL A 103 6.66 -1.61 -0.22
C VAL A 103 6.49 -2.71 -1.26
N ASN A 104 5.88 -2.39 -2.39
CA ASN A 104 5.80 -3.30 -3.53
C ASN A 104 6.67 -2.78 -4.66
N LYS A 105 7.54 -3.65 -5.21
CA LYS A 105 8.18 -3.36 -6.49
C LYS A 105 7.10 -3.23 -7.57
N ASN A 106 7.27 -2.28 -8.47
CA ASN A 106 6.28 -1.98 -9.50
C ASN A 106 6.98 -1.55 -10.80
N MET A 107 6.41 -1.99 -11.93
CA MET A 107 6.86 -1.47 -13.22
C MET A 107 6.49 0.00 -13.36
N ILE A 108 7.37 0.77 -13.98
CA ILE A 108 7.08 2.12 -14.44
C ILE A 108 6.57 2.10 -15.90
N PRO A 109 5.93 3.15 -16.41
CA PRO A 109 5.60 3.26 -17.81
C PRO A 109 6.84 3.09 -18.69
N PHE A 110 6.75 2.26 -19.72
CA PHE A 110 7.87 1.94 -20.64
C PHE A 110 9.11 1.33 -19.95
N ASP A 111 8.91 0.61 -18.84
CA ASP A 111 9.99 -0.02 -18.07
C ASP A 111 10.85 -0.92 -18.96
N GLN A 112 12.15 -0.70 -18.95
CA GLN A 112 13.14 -1.51 -19.71
C GLN A 112 13.54 -2.79 -18.98
N ARG A 113 13.18 -2.92 -17.69
CA ARG A 113 13.47 -4.10 -16.89
C ARG A 113 12.32 -5.09 -16.92
N SER A 114 12.61 -6.35 -16.63
CA SER A 114 11.59 -7.39 -16.60
C SER A 114 10.60 -7.17 -15.42
N PRO A 115 9.36 -7.68 -15.50
CA PRO A 115 8.38 -7.59 -14.43
C PRO A 115 8.83 -8.20 -13.09
N PHE A 116 9.86 -9.08 -13.11
CA PHE A 116 10.41 -9.70 -11.91
C PHE A 116 11.41 -8.79 -11.18
N ILE A 117 11.96 -7.79 -11.86
CA ILE A 117 12.97 -6.87 -11.34
C ILE A 117 12.34 -5.50 -11.10
N THR A 118 11.73 -4.91 -12.12
CA THR A 118 11.09 -3.60 -12.17
C THR A 118 12.05 -2.41 -11.94
N SER A 119 11.62 -1.22 -12.29
CA SER A 119 12.42 0.01 -12.08
C SER A 119 11.83 0.92 -11.02
N GLY A 120 10.67 0.59 -10.48
CA GLY A 120 9.99 1.43 -9.50
C GLY A 120 9.50 0.67 -8.27
N ILE A 121 9.04 1.45 -7.30
CA ILE A 121 8.30 0.98 -6.12
C ILE A 121 7.01 1.76 -5.96
N ARG A 122 5.99 1.09 -5.44
CA ARG A 122 4.71 1.69 -5.11
C ARG A 122 4.54 1.82 -3.61
N LEU A 123 4.17 3.01 -3.19
CA LEU A 123 3.89 3.39 -1.81
C LEU A 123 2.43 3.80 -1.68
N GLY A 124 1.87 3.67 -0.48
CA GLY A 124 0.50 4.09 -0.19
C GLY A 124 0.33 4.53 1.26
N THR A 125 -0.56 5.48 1.49
CA THR A 125 -0.74 6.14 2.78
C THR A 125 -1.92 5.67 3.63
N PRO A 126 -2.90 4.86 3.14
CA PRO A 126 -4.06 4.50 3.96
C PRO A 126 -3.71 3.80 5.28
N ALA A 127 -2.79 2.82 5.26
CA ALA A 127 -2.44 2.04 6.44
C ALA A 127 -1.81 2.91 7.55
N VAL A 128 -0.93 3.81 7.20
CA VAL A 128 -0.28 4.73 8.16
C VAL A 128 -1.26 5.81 8.64
N THR A 129 -2.14 6.30 7.77
CA THR A 129 -3.19 7.26 8.14
C THR A 129 -4.21 6.62 9.09
N THR A 130 -4.61 5.36 8.86
CA THR A 130 -5.50 4.63 9.78
C THR A 130 -4.88 4.49 11.18
N ARG A 131 -3.57 4.44 11.29
CA ARG A 131 -2.85 4.44 12.57
C ARG A 131 -2.78 5.82 13.24
N GLY A 132 -3.25 6.87 12.58
CA GLY A 132 -3.23 8.24 13.10
C GLY A 132 -1.97 9.03 12.73
N MET A 133 -1.13 8.53 11.84
CA MET A 133 0.05 9.24 11.36
C MET A 133 -0.35 10.39 10.43
N GLY A 134 0.29 11.54 10.59
CA GLY A 134 0.07 12.77 9.82
C GLY A 134 1.27 13.15 8.96
N LYS A 135 1.28 14.40 8.53
CA LYS A 135 2.30 14.94 7.60
C LYS A 135 3.73 14.88 8.15
N ASP A 136 3.91 15.06 9.46
CA ASP A 136 5.24 15.03 10.06
C ASP A 136 5.83 13.63 10.04
N GLU A 137 5.00 12.61 10.31
CA GLU A 137 5.41 11.21 10.19
C GLU A 137 5.70 10.85 8.73
N MET A 138 4.96 11.41 7.76
CA MET A 138 5.26 11.20 6.33
C MET A 138 6.65 11.70 5.95
N ARG A 139 7.04 12.89 6.44
CA ARG A 139 8.41 13.43 6.24
C ARG A 139 9.49 12.51 6.83
N MET A 140 9.24 12.02 8.04
CA MET A 140 10.16 11.07 8.69
C MET A 140 10.29 9.77 7.88
N ILE A 141 9.18 9.20 7.43
CA ILE A 141 9.16 7.97 6.63
C ILE A 141 9.92 8.16 5.32
N VAL A 142 9.72 9.28 4.62
CA VAL A 142 10.47 9.59 3.38
C VAL A 142 11.97 9.69 3.64
N SER A 143 12.39 10.37 4.71
CA SER A 143 13.80 10.47 5.10
C SER A 143 14.42 9.10 5.41
N TRP A 144 13.68 8.19 6.02
CA TRP A 144 14.15 6.83 6.28
C TRP A 144 14.21 5.97 5.01
N ILE A 145 13.26 6.13 4.10
CA ILE A 145 13.30 5.46 2.80
C ILE A 145 14.53 5.94 2.01
N ASP A 146 14.77 7.24 1.94
CA ASP A 146 15.94 7.82 1.28
C ASP A 146 17.25 7.29 1.88
N THR A 147 17.35 7.29 3.22
CA THR A 147 18.51 6.75 3.94
C THR A 147 18.73 5.28 3.62
N ALA A 148 17.69 4.47 3.64
CA ALA A 148 17.79 3.04 3.38
C ALA A 148 18.18 2.74 1.93
N LEU A 149 17.64 3.48 0.97
CA LEU A 149 17.97 3.30 -0.45
C LEU A 149 19.40 3.75 -0.76
N LYS A 150 19.84 4.90 -0.25
CA LYS A 150 21.20 5.40 -0.46
C LYS A 150 22.28 4.59 0.26
N LYS A 151 21.91 3.92 1.37
CA LYS A 151 22.81 3.09 2.19
C LYS A 151 22.41 1.61 2.15
N ASN A 152 22.04 1.13 0.98
CA ASN A 152 21.47 -0.21 0.79
C ASN A 152 22.41 -1.37 1.21
N ASP A 153 23.72 -1.14 1.21
CA ASP A 153 24.75 -2.11 1.61
C ASP A 153 25.23 -1.92 3.07
N ASP A 154 24.78 -0.85 3.77
CA ASP A 154 25.15 -0.57 5.16
C ASP A 154 24.12 -1.18 6.14
N GLU A 155 24.39 -2.38 6.61
CA GLU A 155 23.53 -3.08 7.57
C GLU A 155 23.33 -2.29 8.87
N THR A 156 24.31 -1.49 9.29
CA THR A 156 24.21 -0.68 10.51
C THR A 156 23.20 0.44 10.35
N ALA A 157 23.25 1.12 9.18
CA ALA A 157 22.26 2.14 8.81
C ALA A 157 20.85 1.54 8.73
N LEU A 158 20.70 0.37 8.09
CA LEU A 158 19.40 -0.31 7.98
C LEU A 158 18.85 -0.74 9.34
N LYS A 159 19.68 -1.24 10.24
CA LYS A 159 19.26 -1.58 11.61
C LYS A 159 18.82 -0.36 12.41
N ARG A 160 19.50 0.79 12.22
CA ARG A 160 19.10 2.05 12.85
C ARG A 160 17.73 2.51 12.34
N VAL A 161 17.55 2.57 11.03
CA VAL A 161 16.24 2.91 10.42
C VAL A 161 15.15 1.98 10.93
N LYS A 162 15.40 0.67 10.98
CA LYS A 162 14.44 -0.31 11.53
C LYS A 162 14.04 -0.01 12.98
N LYS A 163 15.00 0.39 13.81
CA LYS A 163 14.73 0.76 15.20
C LYS A 163 13.85 2.02 15.25
N ASP A 164 14.14 3.03 14.44
CA ASP A 164 13.41 4.28 14.40
C ASP A 164 11.97 4.04 13.88
N VAL A 165 11.80 3.23 12.83
CA VAL A 165 10.49 2.79 12.33
C VAL A 165 9.70 2.06 13.43
N HIS A 166 10.33 1.14 14.16
CA HIS A 166 9.67 0.42 15.24
C HIS A 166 9.24 1.36 16.36
N THR A 167 10.08 2.32 16.71
CA THR A 167 9.77 3.33 17.75
C THR A 167 8.55 4.16 17.33
N LEU A 168 8.53 4.67 16.09
CA LEU A 168 7.37 5.39 15.55
C LEU A 168 6.11 4.51 15.59
N CYS A 169 6.20 3.30 15.08
CA CYS A 169 5.08 2.37 15.05
C CYS A 169 4.52 2.04 16.44
N SER A 170 5.35 2.06 17.47
CA SER A 170 4.90 1.83 18.86
C SER A 170 4.11 3.02 19.42
N SER A 171 4.36 4.24 18.92
CA SER A 171 3.57 5.43 19.29
C SER A 171 2.21 5.50 18.57
N PHE A 172 2.03 4.69 17.53
CA PHE A 172 0.80 4.64 16.72
C PHE A 172 0.31 3.18 16.61
N PRO A 173 -0.20 2.58 17.69
CA PRO A 173 -0.70 1.20 17.67
C PRO A 173 -1.92 1.07 16.74
N VAL A 174 -2.12 -0.13 16.16
CA VAL A 174 -3.29 -0.40 15.30
C VAL A 174 -4.56 -0.60 16.13
N TYR A 175 -4.40 -1.14 17.34
CA TYR A 175 -5.48 -1.38 18.29
C TYR A 175 -5.09 -0.78 19.65
N ASP A 176 -6.01 -0.03 20.24
CA ASP A 176 -5.91 0.37 21.64
C ASP A 176 -6.17 -0.87 22.50
N HIS A 177 -5.25 -1.20 23.37
CA HIS A 177 -5.33 -2.32 24.33
C HIS A 177 -5.74 -1.81 25.70
#